data_3d52d63f90b4649cc53e574bb9a26110
#
_entry.id   3d52d63f90b4649cc53e574bb9a26110
#
_cell.length_a   1.000
_cell.length_b   1.000
_cell.length_c   1.000
_cell.angle_alpha   90.00
_cell.angle_beta   90.00
_cell.angle_gamma   90.00
#
_symmetry.space_group_name_H-M   'P 1'
#
loop_
_entity.id
_entity.type
_entity.pdbx_description
1 polymer ?
#
loop_
_entity_poly.entity_id
_entity_poly.type
_entity_poly.pdbx_seq_one_letter_code
_entity_poly.pdbx_strand_id
1 'polypeptide(L)'
;MATNAEFEPWEYKEGDEIVGIDADIAQAICDKLGYELQIEDMAFEAILTSVSTGKADFGAAGMTVTPEREESVEFTDTYAEATQVVIVKK
;
A
#
# COMPACT_ATOMS: atom_id res chain seq x y z
N MET A 1 6.77 4.64 -4.05
CA MET A 1 5.62 3.84 -3.56
C MET A 1 4.69 4.74 -2.77
N ALA A 2 3.44 4.77 -3.15
CA ALA A 2 2.40 5.47 -2.39
C ALA A 2 1.78 4.52 -1.36
N THR A 3 1.61 5.00 -0.14
CA THR A 3 1.01 4.23 0.95
C THR A 3 0.33 5.16 1.95
N ASN A 4 -0.41 4.58 2.88
CA ASN A 4 -0.96 5.28 4.04
C ASN A 4 -0.47 4.55 5.29
N ALA A 5 0.51 5.09 5.96
CA ALA A 5 1.24 4.44 7.06
C ALA A 5 0.50 4.51 8.40
N GLU A 6 -0.78 4.17 8.38
CA GLU A 6 -1.66 4.12 9.54
C GLU A 6 -2.40 2.78 9.64
N PHE A 7 -1.85 1.72 9.03
CA PHE A 7 -2.54 0.44 8.90
C PHE A 7 -1.65 -0.74 9.28
N GLU A 8 -1.40 -0.91 10.58
CA GLU A 8 -0.65 -2.07 11.08
C GLU A 8 -1.40 -3.39 10.80
N PRO A 9 -0.72 -4.47 10.46
CA PRO A 9 0.72 -4.64 10.28
C PRO A 9 1.20 -4.40 8.85
N TRP A 10 0.35 -3.87 7.97
CA TRP A 10 0.65 -3.68 6.56
C TRP A 10 1.66 -2.57 6.32
N GLU A 11 1.37 -1.38 6.83
CA GLU A 11 2.28 -0.24 6.82
C GLU A 11 1.99 0.66 8.02
N TYR A 12 3.04 1.08 8.68
CA TYR A 12 2.95 1.99 9.83
C TYR A 12 4.27 2.69 10.07
N LYS A 13 4.24 3.73 10.88
CA LYS A 13 5.46 4.46 11.22
C LYS A 13 6.08 3.91 12.50
N GLU A 14 7.39 3.67 12.43
CA GLU A 14 8.21 3.35 13.59
C GLU A 14 9.30 4.41 13.64
N GLY A 15 9.11 5.42 14.50
CA GLY A 15 9.93 6.63 14.45
C GLY A 15 9.69 7.38 13.15
N ASP A 16 10.75 7.65 12.40
CA ASP A 16 10.67 8.30 11.10
C ASP A 16 10.61 7.32 9.93
N GLU A 17 10.67 6.01 10.21
CA GLU A 17 10.62 4.98 9.19
C GLU A 17 9.20 4.45 8.99
N ILE A 18 8.89 4.13 7.73
CA ILE A 18 7.67 3.41 7.38
C ILE A 18 8.04 1.94 7.25
N VAL A 19 7.40 1.11 8.06
CA VAL A 19 7.68 -0.32 8.17
C VAL A 19 6.39 -1.12 8.01
N GLY A 20 6.51 -2.43 7.92
CA GLY A 20 5.38 -3.34 7.83
C GLY A 20 5.50 -4.31 6.67
N ILE A 21 4.48 -5.13 6.50
CA ILE A 21 4.46 -6.20 5.49
C ILE A 21 4.59 -5.62 4.08
N ASP A 22 3.82 -4.59 3.76
CA ASP A 22 3.85 -3.97 2.43
C ASP A 22 5.20 -3.32 2.15
N ALA A 23 5.79 -2.66 3.14
CA ALA A 23 7.12 -2.06 2.99
C ALA A 23 8.20 -3.12 2.73
N ASP A 24 8.14 -4.24 3.45
CA ASP A 24 9.10 -5.34 3.28
C ASP A 24 8.98 -6.00 1.90
N ILE A 25 7.76 -6.21 1.42
CA ILE A 25 7.52 -6.78 0.08
C ILE A 25 8.05 -5.83 -0.99
N ALA A 26 7.75 -4.55 -0.88
CA ALA A 26 8.21 -3.55 -1.85
C ALA A 26 9.74 -3.43 -1.85
N GLN A 27 10.38 -3.46 -0.69
CA GLN A 27 11.83 -3.41 -0.59
C GLN A 27 12.49 -4.63 -1.24
N ALA A 28 11.93 -5.82 -1.00
CA ALA A 28 12.45 -7.04 -1.61
C ALA A 28 12.35 -7.01 -3.14
N ILE A 29 11.26 -6.49 -3.68
CA ILE A 29 11.08 -6.34 -5.13
C ILE A 29 12.08 -5.33 -5.70
N CYS A 30 12.23 -4.19 -5.05
CA CYS A 30 13.18 -3.15 -5.51
C CYS A 30 14.62 -3.64 -5.45
N ASP A 31 15.01 -4.36 -4.41
CA ASP A 31 16.34 -4.95 -4.29
C ASP A 31 16.61 -5.94 -5.42
N LYS A 32 15.64 -6.77 -5.75
CA LYS A 32 15.75 -7.75 -6.83
C LYS A 32 15.91 -7.10 -8.20
N LEU A 33 15.23 -5.98 -8.43
CA LEU A 33 15.26 -5.27 -9.70
C LEU A 33 16.35 -4.19 -9.79
N GLY A 34 17.06 -3.94 -8.69
CA GLY A 34 18.10 -2.91 -8.65
C GLY A 34 17.56 -1.49 -8.56
N TYR A 35 16.35 -1.29 -8.03
CA TYR A 35 15.75 0.01 -7.82
C TYR A 35 15.90 0.47 -6.38
N GLU A 36 15.94 1.77 -6.19
CA GLU A 36 15.85 2.39 -4.87
C GLU A 36 14.38 2.62 -4.53
N LEU A 37 13.96 2.17 -3.36
CA LEU A 37 12.59 2.36 -2.88
C LEU A 37 12.46 3.68 -2.14
N GLN A 38 11.52 4.51 -2.60
CA GLN A 38 11.07 5.69 -1.87
C GLN A 38 9.61 5.49 -1.51
N ILE A 39 9.29 5.61 -0.23
CA ILE A 39 7.94 5.43 0.29
C ILE A 39 7.36 6.79 0.64
N GLU A 40 6.21 7.11 0.07
CA GLU A 40 5.50 8.36 0.35
C GLU A 40 4.21 8.05 1.11
N ASP A 41 4.10 8.63 2.31
CA ASP A 41 2.91 8.52 3.15
C ASP A 41 1.89 9.57 2.74
N MET A 42 0.65 9.16 2.53
CA MET A 42 -0.43 10.06 2.12
C MET A 42 -1.77 9.52 2.61
N ALA A 43 -2.82 10.33 2.47
CA ALA A 43 -4.17 9.88 2.76
C ALA A 43 -4.52 8.68 1.86
N PHE A 44 -5.22 7.70 2.41
CA PHE A 44 -5.58 6.48 1.67
C PHE A 44 -6.29 6.80 0.34
N GLU A 45 -7.18 7.78 0.36
CA GLU A 45 -7.95 8.20 -0.82
C GLU A 45 -7.07 8.80 -1.92
N ALA A 46 -5.88 9.27 -1.59
CA ALA A 46 -4.96 9.87 -2.55
C ALA A 46 -4.08 8.86 -3.29
N ILE A 47 -4.00 7.62 -2.80
CA ILE A 47 -3.10 6.61 -3.36
C ILE A 47 -3.44 6.28 -4.82
N LEU A 48 -4.69 5.97 -5.10
CA LEU A 48 -5.12 5.63 -6.47
C LEU A 48 -4.84 6.76 -7.46
N THR A 49 -5.13 7.99 -7.07
CA THR A 49 -4.88 9.17 -7.91
C THR A 49 -3.39 9.35 -8.15
N SER A 50 -2.55 9.17 -7.13
CA SER A 50 -1.10 9.30 -7.28
C SER A 50 -0.53 8.27 -8.25
N VAL A 51 -1.03 7.05 -8.22
CA VAL A 51 -0.59 5.99 -9.15
C VAL A 51 -1.13 6.26 -10.55
N SER A 52 -2.42 6.56 -10.70
CA SER A 52 -3.04 6.74 -12.02
C SER A 52 -2.51 7.97 -12.75
N THR A 53 -2.06 8.99 -12.04
CA THR A 53 -1.49 10.21 -12.67
C THR A 53 0.03 10.15 -12.83
N GLY A 54 0.68 9.07 -12.41
CA GLY A 54 2.12 8.90 -12.56
C GLY A 54 2.97 9.60 -11.50
N LYS A 55 2.38 10.14 -10.45
CA LYS A 55 3.13 10.73 -9.33
C LYS A 55 3.86 9.68 -8.50
N ALA A 56 3.28 8.50 -8.41
CA ALA A 56 3.90 7.34 -7.81
C ALA A 56 3.93 6.21 -8.82
N ASP A 57 4.95 5.38 -8.76
CA ASP A 57 5.09 4.26 -9.69
C ASP A 57 4.13 3.12 -9.33
N PHE A 58 3.88 2.93 -8.04
CA PHE A 58 2.93 1.92 -7.56
C PHE A 58 2.44 2.28 -6.16
N GLY A 59 1.37 1.62 -5.73
CA GLY A 59 0.82 1.73 -4.39
C GLY A 59 0.83 0.39 -3.67
N ALA A 60 1.10 0.42 -2.38
CA ALA A 60 1.00 -0.75 -1.52
C ALA A 60 0.48 -0.28 -0.16
N ALA A 61 -0.73 -0.64 0.17
CA ALA A 61 -1.44 -0.08 1.33
C ALA A 61 -2.50 -1.04 1.90
N GLY A 62 -2.24 -2.34 1.82
CA GLY A 62 -3.23 -3.33 2.27
C GLY A 62 -4.57 -3.16 1.55
N MET A 63 -4.53 -2.80 0.27
CA MET A 63 -5.70 -2.40 -0.48
C MET A 63 -6.45 -3.59 -1.07
N THR A 64 -7.75 -3.64 -0.82
CA THR A 64 -8.61 -4.65 -1.41
C THR A 64 -8.92 -4.31 -2.87
N VAL A 65 -8.85 -5.30 -3.74
CA VAL A 65 -9.24 -5.16 -5.15
C VAL A 65 -10.76 -5.02 -5.22
N THR A 66 -11.23 -3.96 -5.86
CA THR A 66 -12.64 -3.74 -6.15
C THR A 66 -12.83 -3.34 -7.61
N PRO A 67 -13.99 -3.63 -8.23
CA PRO A 67 -14.24 -3.19 -9.61
C PRO A 67 -14.07 -1.69 -9.81
N GLU A 68 -14.49 -0.89 -8.83
CA GLU A 68 -14.35 0.56 -8.89
C GLU A 68 -12.86 0.98 -8.92
N ARG A 69 -12.03 0.35 -8.10
CA ARG A 69 -10.59 0.62 -8.07
C ARG A 69 -9.88 0.15 -9.33
N GLU A 70 -10.32 -0.97 -9.90
CA GLU A 70 -9.76 -1.50 -11.15
C GLU A 70 -10.01 -0.59 -12.36
N GLU A 71 -10.97 0.31 -12.28
CA GLU A 71 -11.20 1.31 -13.34
C GLU A 71 -10.07 2.33 -13.42
N SER A 72 -9.37 2.57 -12.32
CA SER A 72 -8.32 3.60 -12.23
C SER A 72 -6.91 3.04 -12.33
N VAL A 73 -6.69 1.81 -11.85
CA VAL A 73 -5.37 1.18 -11.75
C VAL A 73 -5.47 -0.32 -12.00
N GLU A 74 -4.32 -0.93 -12.29
CA GLU A 74 -4.20 -2.38 -12.34
C GLU A 74 -3.64 -2.90 -11.03
N PHE A 75 -4.09 -4.08 -10.63
CA PHE A 75 -3.64 -4.74 -9.41
C PHE A 75 -2.75 -5.94 -9.71
N THR A 76 -1.86 -6.24 -8.78
CA THR A 76 -1.12 -7.50 -8.79
C THR A 76 -2.02 -8.64 -8.37
N ASP A 77 -1.50 -9.86 -8.40
CA ASP A 77 -2.16 -10.99 -7.75
C ASP A 77 -2.31 -10.71 -6.26
N THR A 78 -3.33 -11.30 -5.65
CA THR A 78 -3.56 -11.18 -4.22
C THR A 78 -2.43 -11.85 -3.45
N TYR A 79 -1.84 -11.15 -2.49
CA TYR A 79 -0.74 -11.67 -1.66
C TYR A 79 -1.15 -11.93 -0.21
N ALA A 80 -2.36 -11.59 0.17
CA ALA A 80 -2.87 -11.84 1.51
C ALA A 80 -4.39 -11.91 1.50
N GLU A 81 -4.96 -12.63 2.46
CA GLU A 81 -6.40 -12.67 2.69
C GLU A 81 -6.70 -12.05 4.04
N ALA A 82 -7.76 -11.25 4.10
CA ALA A 82 -8.19 -10.58 5.32
C ALA A 82 -9.71 -10.60 5.41
N THR A 83 -10.21 -10.58 6.65
CA THR A 83 -11.63 -10.47 6.92
C THR A 83 -11.90 -9.15 7.61
N GLN A 84 -12.77 -8.34 7.02
CA GLN A 84 -13.21 -7.08 7.60
C GLN A 84 -14.35 -7.33 8.56
N VAL A 85 -14.26 -6.75 9.75
CA VAL A 85 -15.30 -6.86 10.77
C VAL A 85 -15.60 -5.48 11.36
N VAL A 86 -16.78 -5.34 11.91
CA VAL A 86 -17.18 -4.14 12.64
C VAL A 86 -17.02 -4.40 14.12
N ILE A 87 -16.29 -3.54 14.80
CA ILE A 87 -16.12 -3.61 16.25
C ILE A 87 -17.24 -2.82 16.90
N VAL A 88 -17.95 -3.47 17.81
CA VAL A 88 -19.02 -2.84 18.56
C VAL A 88 -18.76 -2.99 20.07
N LYS A 89 -19.36 -2.11 20.86
CA LYS A 89 -19.27 -2.20 22.30
C LYS A 89 -19.96 -3.47 22.80
N LYS A 90 -19.28 -4.20 23.66
CA LYS A 90 -19.78 -5.44 24.24
C LYS A 90 -20.91 -5.20 25.26
#